data_a5355607b23296acdef4c9218357b189
#
_entry.id   a5355607b23296acdef4c9218357b189
#
_cell.length_a   1.000
_cell.length_b   1.000
_cell.length_c   1.000
_cell.angle_alpha   90.00
_cell.angle_beta   90.00
_cell.angle_gamma   90.00
#
_symmetry.space_group_name_H-M   'P 1'
#
loop_
_entity.id
_entity.type
_entity.pdbx_description
1 polymer ?
#
loop_
_entity_poly.entity_id
_entity_poly.type
_entity_poly.pdbx_seq_one_letter_code
_entity_poly.pdbx_strand_id
1 'polypeptide(L)'
;MTTPFPKLFEPGMIGPVKVKNRIIKTANGTSYMDEDQTCGERMIAYYERLARGGVGFLVVESCGVEYPLGIQHIHYFDDGSYQGVQLHFDDDSLIPGFKRLTDACHKHDCKVSLQFQHAGPWNPTGKLPRDMSIREIKCASTMTEEELPGPDFLPCREMTIDEIEEQIDLWGSAAERAYRAGFDACEINHATAHQGNTFLSRIWNKRTDEYGAQNYENRTRFLRRCVEEAKKRTGPEFAVHVLMNAAEYNHPRATTLEEGAEMAKRVAEVADGINVRGERYGHRGGLLQPDRLFYPEPPHDLPEDFDWSRGGKGGAVPLVEAIKAKGVKIPVWTACRLDPELGEEYLRKGSLDFVGMTRRLLADPELPNQAKEGRLEDIRWCHGCLHCFDMRNRNKRLECRINPTLGRELLPEFQTRMAEKKKKVIVIGGGPAGMETARVAAKRGPEGTLYVNAEFLGGLLPVAACVKELESAVFSGCVC
;
A
#
# COMPACT_ATOMS: atom_id res chain seq x y z
N MET A 1 -5.63 9.80 -29.39
CA MET A 1 -5.18 8.40 -29.53
C MET A 1 -6.01 7.55 -28.59
N THR A 2 -6.47 6.39 -29.06
CA THR A 2 -7.20 5.44 -28.21
C THR A 2 -6.18 4.69 -27.34
N THR A 3 -6.42 4.62 -26.02
CA THR A 3 -5.53 3.87 -25.11
C THR A 3 -5.52 2.39 -25.45
N PRO A 4 -4.38 1.68 -25.33
CA PRO A 4 -4.32 0.21 -25.48
C PRO A 4 -5.04 -0.55 -24.35
N PHE A 5 -5.39 0.15 -23.25
CA PHE A 5 -5.99 -0.44 -22.04
C PHE A 5 -7.36 0.20 -21.72
N PRO A 6 -8.39 0.02 -22.59
CA PRO A 6 -9.66 0.75 -22.45
C PRO A 6 -10.40 0.44 -21.13
N LYS A 7 -10.35 -0.80 -20.60
CA LYS A 7 -10.99 -1.13 -19.32
C LYS A 7 -10.26 -0.53 -18.13
N LEU A 8 -8.92 -0.50 -18.17
CA LEU A 8 -8.10 0.09 -17.11
C LEU A 8 -8.34 1.60 -16.98
N PHE A 9 -8.60 2.29 -18.10
CA PHE A 9 -8.84 3.73 -18.15
C PHE A 9 -10.34 4.11 -18.21
N GLU A 10 -11.24 3.14 -18.11
CA GLU A 10 -12.67 3.39 -17.91
C GLU A 10 -12.93 3.93 -16.49
N PRO A 11 -13.77 4.96 -16.33
CA PRO A 11 -14.20 5.43 -15.03
C PRO A 11 -14.84 4.30 -14.19
N GLY A 12 -14.70 4.40 -12.87
CA GLY A 12 -15.30 3.46 -11.94
C GLY A 12 -16.01 4.16 -10.78
N MET A 13 -16.74 3.36 -9.98
CA MET A 13 -17.39 3.82 -8.76
C MET A 13 -16.88 3.04 -7.55
N ILE A 14 -16.63 3.71 -6.44
CA ILE A 14 -16.43 3.13 -5.11
C ILE A 14 -17.47 3.79 -4.22
N GLY A 15 -18.57 3.08 -3.93
CA GLY A 15 -19.74 3.69 -3.35
C GLY A 15 -20.19 4.91 -4.15
N PRO A 16 -20.34 6.10 -3.52
CA PRO A 16 -20.73 7.34 -4.19
C PRO A 16 -19.58 8.00 -4.99
N VAL A 17 -18.33 7.56 -4.79
CA VAL A 17 -17.14 8.23 -5.34
C VAL A 17 -16.87 7.76 -6.77
N LYS A 18 -16.99 8.68 -7.74
CA LYS A 18 -16.58 8.43 -9.11
C LYS A 18 -15.07 8.67 -9.28
N VAL A 19 -14.36 7.69 -9.83
CA VAL A 19 -12.92 7.76 -10.12
C VAL A 19 -12.66 7.73 -11.63
N LYS A 20 -11.65 8.46 -12.09
CA LYS A 20 -11.37 8.67 -13.53
C LYS A 20 -10.85 7.45 -14.27
N ASN A 21 -10.31 6.45 -13.55
CA ASN A 21 -9.83 5.17 -14.11
C ASN A 21 -9.79 4.08 -13.03
N ARG A 22 -9.46 2.85 -13.42
CA ARG A 22 -9.47 1.67 -12.53
C ARG A 22 -8.15 1.45 -11.77
N ILE A 23 -7.22 2.41 -11.76
CA ILE A 23 -5.92 2.28 -11.09
C ILE A 23 -6.02 2.84 -9.68
N ILE A 24 -5.78 1.98 -8.69
CA ILE A 24 -5.70 2.34 -7.28
C ILE A 24 -4.24 2.27 -6.82
N LYS A 25 -3.70 3.40 -6.31
CA LYS A 25 -2.48 3.37 -5.51
C LYS A 25 -2.84 2.94 -4.10
N THR A 26 -2.50 1.71 -3.72
CA THR A 26 -2.80 1.18 -2.39
C THR A 26 -1.86 1.75 -1.32
N ALA A 27 -2.31 1.77 -0.07
CA ALA A 27 -1.54 2.30 1.05
C ALA A 27 -0.17 1.62 1.22
N ASN A 28 0.81 2.39 1.60
CA ASN A 28 2.13 1.92 2.07
C ASN A 28 2.80 2.99 2.92
N GLY A 29 3.39 2.61 4.04
CA GLY A 29 4.13 3.55 4.90
C GLY A 29 5.34 4.13 4.18
N THR A 30 5.55 5.44 4.33
CA THR A 30 6.64 6.20 3.67
C THR A 30 7.66 6.74 4.66
N SER A 31 7.26 7.04 5.88
CA SER A 31 8.03 7.81 6.87
C SER A 31 8.42 9.20 6.34
N TYR A 32 7.48 9.87 5.63
CA TYR A 32 7.68 11.22 5.06
C TYR A 32 6.98 12.32 5.86
N MET A 33 6.28 11.98 6.95
CA MET A 33 5.74 12.97 7.86
C MET A 33 6.85 13.85 8.44
N ASP A 34 6.47 15.02 8.91
CA ASP A 34 7.36 15.95 9.60
C ASP A 34 7.64 15.44 11.05
N GLU A 35 8.65 16.03 11.71
CA GLU A 35 9.08 15.64 13.06
C GLU A 35 7.99 15.88 14.12
N ASP A 36 7.10 16.83 13.87
CA ASP A 36 5.92 17.12 14.69
C ASP A 36 4.73 16.18 14.39
N GLN A 37 4.95 15.11 13.62
CA GLN A 37 3.97 14.08 13.25
C GLN A 37 2.86 14.57 12.31
N THR A 38 3.02 15.75 11.72
CA THR A 38 2.05 16.30 10.78
C THR A 38 2.31 15.84 9.34
N CYS A 39 1.27 15.98 8.51
CA CYS A 39 1.37 15.81 7.06
C CYS A 39 2.02 17.06 6.45
N GLY A 40 3.35 17.05 6.29
CA GLY A 40 4.13 18.19 5.80
C GLY A 40 4.43 18.15 4.31
N GLU A 41 5.23 19.10 3.86
CA GLU A 41 5.48 19.37 2.43
C GLU A 41 6.04 18.16 1.66
N ARG A 42 6.92 17.37 2.27
CA ARG A 42 7.49 16.17 1.63
C ARG A 42 6.42 15.16 1.29
N MET A 43 5.52 14.90 2.23
CA MET A 43 4.43 13.96 2.04
C MET A 43 3.45 14.48 0.98
N ILE A 44 3.08 15.75 1.05
CA ILE A 44 2.21 16.41 0.07
C ILE A 44 2.80 16.26 -1.33
N ALA A 45 4.08 16.61 -1.52
CA ALA A 45 4.75 16.53 -2.83
C ALA A 45 4.80 15.09 -3.38
N TYR A 46 5.03 14.10 -2.53
CA TYR A 46 5.01 12.69 -2.91
C TYR A 46 3.64 12.27 -3.43
N TYR A 47 2.56 12.56 -2.69
CA TYR A 47 1.22 12.17 -3.10
C TYR A 47 0.72 12.98 -4.31
N GLU A 48 1.00 14.28 -4.37
CA GLU A 48 0.70 15.11 -5.56
C GLU A 48 1.42 14.58 -6.81
N ARG A 49 2.68 14.10 -6.66
CA ARG A 49 3.44 13.50 -7.77
C ARG A 49 2.75 12.26 -8.34
N LEU A 50 2.19 11.41 -7.48
CA LEU A 50 1.41 10.23 -7.89
C LEU A 50 0.09 10.62 -8.56
N ALA A 51 -0.63 11.59 -7.99
CA ALA A 51 -1.89 12.10 -8.55
C ALA A 51 -1.69 12.69 -9.96
N ARG A 52 -0.65 13.51 -10.14
CA ARG A 52 -0.24 14.08 -11.42
C ARG A 52 0.16 13.00 -12.44
N GLY A 53 0.73 11.90 -11.97
CA GLY A 53 1.10 10.74 -12.77
C GLY A 53 -0.08 9.94 -13.33
N GLY A 54 -1.32 10.32 -13.01
CA GLY A 54 -2.52 9.78 -13.62
C GLY A 54 -3.27 8.72 -12.82
N VAL A 55 -2.91 8.49 -11.55
CA VAL A 55 -3.67 7.58 -10.66
C VAL A 55 -5.10 8.07 -10.51
N GLY A 56 -6.08 7.16 -10.57
CA GLY A 56 -7.51 7.49 -10.41
C GLY A 56 -7.94 7.60 -8.96
N PHE A 57 -7.46 6.68 -8.13
CA PHE A 57 -7.78 6.63 -6.70
C PHE A 57 -6.51 6.35 -5.89
N LEU A 58 -6.23 7.20 -4.93
CA LEU A 58 -5.02 7.16 -4.14
C LEU A 58 -5.37 6.89 -2.68
N VAL A 59 -4.82 5.81 -2.11
CA VAL A 59 -4.94 5.53 -0.68
C VAL A 59 -3.67 6.00 0.01
N VAL A 60 -3.81 7.00 0.88
CA VAL A 60 -2.74 7.51 1.74
C VAL A 60 -2.38 6.43 2.76
N GLU A 61 -1.13 6.41 3.18
CA GLU A 61 -0.58 5.41 4.08
C GLU A 61 -1.35 5.25 5.39
N SER A 62 -1.12 4.11 6.05
CA SER A 62 -1.78 3.77 7.32
C SER A 62 -1.64 4.86 8.37
N CYS A 63 -2.76 5.26 8.93
CA CYS A 63 -2.91 6.31 9.92
C CYS A 63 -3.56 5.73 11.18
N GLY A 64 -2.94 5.92 12.35
CA GLY A 64 -3.49 5.43 13.61
C GLY A 64 -4.75 6.19 13.99
N VAL A 65 -5.80 5.46 14.41
CA VAL A 65 -7.03 6.08 14.94
C VAL A 65 -6.90 6.50 16.41
N GLU A 66 -5.84 6.04 17.04
CA GLU A 66 -5.49 6.31 18.44
C GLU A 66 -3.98 6.53 18.56
N TYR A 67 -3.55 7.58 19.22
CA TYR A 67 -2.14 7.81 19.52
C TYR A 67 -1.91 7.68 21.03
N PRO A 68 -0.86 6.98 21.47
CA PRO A 68 0.15 6.27 20.67
C PRO A 68 -0.16 4.78 20.44
N LEU A 69 -1.24 4.21 20.99
CA LEU A 69 -1.54 2.76 20.95
C LEU A 69 -1.88 2.26 19.54
N GLY A 70 -2.49 3.11 18.72
CA GLY A 70 -2.94 2.75 17.35
C GLY A 70 -1.83 2.73 16.31
N ILE A 71 -0.61 3.21 16.62
CA ILE A 71 0.50 3.28 15.68
C ILE A 71 1.40 2.04 15.75
N GLN A 72 1.94 1.59 14.60
CA GLN A 72 2.84 0.44 14.51
C GLN A 72 4.31 0.77 14.65
N HIS A 73 4.71 1.97 14.24
CA HIS A 73 6.09 2.33 14.06
C HIS A 73 6.41 3.65 14.72
N ILE A 74 7.38 3.60 15.63
CA ILE A 74 8.05 4.77 16.15
C ILE A 74 9.51 4.63 15.73
N HIS A 75 10.02 5.64 15.04
CA HIS A 75 11.34 5.65 14.48
C HIS A 75 12.27 6.50 15.33
N TYR A 76 13.41 5.93 15.71
CA TYR A 76 14.49 6.63 16.36
C TYR A 76 15.76 6.53 15.51
N PHE A 77 16.60 7.54 15.53
CA PHE A 77 17.96 7.45 15.03
C PHE A 77 18.82 6.56 15.94
N ASP A 78 19.99 6.12 15.45
CA ASP A 78 20.91 5.28 16.22
C ASP A 78 21.42 5.97 17.52
N ASP A 79 21.45 7.30 17.55
CA ASP A 79 21.76 8.10 18.72
C ASP A 79 20.62 8.21 19.75
N GLY A 80 19.47 7.60 19.45
CA GLY A 80 18.27 7.60 20.29
C GLY A 80 17.38 8.85 20.12
N SER A 81 17.74 9.79 19.21
CA SER A 81 16.87 10.90 18.87
C SER A 81 15.66 10.43 18.05
N TYR A 82 14.57 11.17 18.15
CA TYR A 82 13.32 10.86 17.46
C TYR A 82 13.45 11.10 15.96
N GLN A 83 13.10 10.11 15.14
CA GLN A 83 13.17 10.17 13.67
C GLN A 83 11.80 10.38 13.02
N GLY A 84 10.73 9.94 13.66
CA GLY A 84 9.38 10.04 13.16
C GLY A 84 8.47 8.91 13.66
N VAL A 85 7.18 9.09 13.50
CA VAL A 85 6.17 8.05 13.75
C VAL A 85 5.35 7.82 12.50
N GLN A 86 4.60 6.73 12.51
CA GLN A 86 3.49 6.56 11.60
C GLN A 86 2.46 7.66 11.84
N LEU A 87 1.78 8.09 10.76
CA LEU A 87 0.67 9.02 10.86
C LEU A 87 -0.40 8.56 11.85
N HIS A 88 -1.03 9.50 12.52
CA HIS A 88 -2.23 9.29 13.32
C HIS A 88 -3.23 10.41 13.05
N PHE A 89 -4.50 10.19 13.36
CA PHE A 89 -5.57 11.17 13.10
C PHE A 89 -6.63 11.17 14.21
N ASP A 90 -6.14 11.17 15.45
CA ASP A 90 -6.93 11.19 16.69
C ASP A 90 -7.21 12.62 17.19
N ASP A 91 -6.59 13.65 16.59
CA ASP A 91 -6.74 15.06 16.97
C ASP A 91 -7.06 15.96 15.79
N ASP A 92 -7.91 16.97 16.01
CA ASP A 92 -8.36 17.94 15.02
C ASP A 92 -7.23 18.88 14.51
N SER A 93 -6.18 19.09 15.31
CA SER A 93 -5.01 19.90 14.92
C SER A 93 -4.26 19.34 13.70
N LEU A 94 -4.45 18.05 13.38
CA LEU A 94 -3.83 17.39 12.24
C LEU A 94 -4.59 17.61 10.92
N ILE A 95 -5.85 18.10 10.97
CA ILE A 95 -6.70 18.35 9.79
C ILE A 95 -6.02 19.27 8.76
N PRO A 96 -5.41 20.43 9.13
CA PRO A 96 -4.87 21.35 8.14
C PRO A 96 -3.78 20.76 7.24
N GLY A 97 -2.91 19.89 7.78
CA GLY A 97 -1.87 19.20 7.00
C GLY A 97 -2.48 18.28 5.95
N PHE A 98 -3.42 17.45 6.36
CA PHE A 98 -4.13 16.53 5.46
C PHE A 98 -5.01 17.27 4.43
N LYS A 99 -5.61 18.41 4.80
CA LYS A 99 -6.36 19.24 3.86
C LYS A 99 -5.47 19.74 2.70
N ARG A 100 -4.26 20.19 2.99
CA ARG A 100 -3.30 20.58 1.95
C ARG A 100 -2.94 19.43 1.03
N LEU A 101 -2.83 18.21 1.56
CA LEU A 101 -2.58 17.00 0.76
C LEU A 101 -3.74 16.70 -0.18
N THR A 102 -4.98 16.69 0.32
CA THR A 102 -6.17 16.41 -0.51
C THR A 102 -6.33 17.47 -1.59
N ASP A 103 -6.17 18.76 -1.25
CA ASP A 103 -6.23 19.87 -2.21
C ASP A 103 -5.15 19.74 -3.30
N ALA A 104 -3.94 19.28 -2.96
CA ALA A 104 -2.87 19.07 -3.93
C ALA A 104 -3.20 17.91 -4.90
N CYS A 105 -3.74 16.82 -4.42
CA CYS A 105 -4.14 15.68 -5.25
C CYS A 105 -5.36 16.00 -6.15
N HIS A 106 -6.34 16.71 -5.63
CA HIS A 106 -7.55 17.07 -6.36
C HIS A 106 -7.29 17.98 -7.57
N LYS A 107 -6.20 18.79 -7.58
CA LYS A 107 -5.76 19.56 -8.77
C LYS A 107 -5.54 18.69 -10.00
N HIS A 108 -5.32 17.38 -9.81
CA HIS A 108 -5.04 16.41 -10.85
C HIS A 108 -6.20 15.44 -11.10
N ASP A 109 -7.43 15.76 -10.67
CA ASP A 109 -8.61 14.90 -10.76
C ASP A 109 -8.32 13.49 -10.19
N CYS A 110 -7.62 13.43 -9.06
CA CYS A 110 -7.31 12.21 -8.34
C CYS A 110 -8.14 12.16 -7.06
N LYS A 111 -8.94 11.11 -6.88
CA LYS A 111 -9.69 10.88 -5.65
C LYS A 111 -8.78 10.31 -4.58
N VAL A 112 -8.99 10.72 -3.33
CA VAL A 112 -8.07 10.44 -2.22
C VAL A 112 -8.80 9.78 -1.06
N SER A 113 -8.25 8.66 -0.58
CA SER A 113 -8.69 7.93 0.61
C SER A 113 -7.59 7.95 1.66
N LEU A 114 -7.95 7.94 2.94
CA LEU A 114 -7.01 7.76 4.04
C LEU A 114 -7.18 6.37 4.65
N GLN A 115 -6.09 5.58 4.75
CA GLN A 115 -6.17 4.29 5.41
C GLN A 115 -6.05 4.46 6.92
N PHE A 116 -7.03 3.97 7.66
CA PHE A 116 -7.02 3.90 9.10
C PHE A 116 -6.62 2.54 9.60
N GLN A 117 -5.90 2.50 10.73
CA GLN A 117 -5.56 1.28 11.44
C GLN A 117 -5.47 1.52 12.94
N HIS A 118 -5.50 0.43 13.68
CA HIS A 118 -5.03 0.33 15.06
C HIS A 118 -4.09 -0.86 15.16
N ALA A 119 -2.86 -0.63 15.65
CA ALA A 119 -1.80 -1.65 15.65
C ALA A 119 -2.21 -2.95 16.39
N GLY A 120 -2.96 -2.81 17.49
CA GLY A 120 -3.30 -3.97 18.32
C GLY A 120 -2.05 -4.65 18.87
N PRO A 121 -1.94 -5.98 18.76
CA PRO A 121 -0.79 -6.73 19.27
C PRO A 121 0.47 -6.59 18.41
N TRP A 122 0.34 -6.04 17.21
CA TRP A 122 1.46 -5.90 16.28
C TRP A 122 2.41 -4.78 16.71
N ASN A 123 3.65 -5.12 17.08
CA ASN A 123 4.71 -4.17 17.38
C ASN A 123 6.04 -4.62 16.75
N PRO A 124 6.24 -4.42 15.44
CA PRO A 124 7.42 -4.90 14.73
C PRO A 124 8.72 -4.23 15.16
N THR A 125 8.67 -3.14 15.93
CA THR A 125 9.90 -2.42 16.35
C THR A 125 10.43 -2.91 17.68
N GLY A 126 9.63 -3.62 18.50
CA GLY A 126 9.99 -4.02 19.86
C GLY A 126 10.28 -2.85 20.81
N LYS A 127 10.14 -1.62 20.31
CA LYS A 127 10.43 -0.39 21.07
C LYS A 127 9.16 0.44 21.19
N LEU A 128 8.44 0.27 22.28
CA LEU A 128 7.46 1.26 22.69
C LEU A 128 8.18 2.55 23.12
N PRO A 129 7.60 3.73 22.94
CA PRO A 129 8.08 4.92 23.61
C PRO A 129 8.31 4.63 25.09
N ARG A 130 9.36 5.21 25.68
CA ARG A 130 9.73 4.94 27.09
C ARG A 130 8.58 5.17 28.09
N ASP A 131 7.67 6.05 27.75
CA ASP A 131 6.45 6.39 28.49
C ASP A 131 5.28 5.43 28.25
N MET A 132 5.37 4.57 27.23
CA MET A 132 4.33 3.58 26.88
C MET A 132 4.55 2.19 27.47
N SER A 133 5.65 1.95 28.17
CA SER A 133 5.96 0.65 28.80
C SER A 133 4.90 0.16 29.83
N ILE A 134 3.88 0.98 30.11
CA ILE A 134 2.84 0.73 31.10
C ILE A 134 1.45 0.55 30.47
N ARG A 135 1.31 0.70 29.13
CA ARG A 135 -0.01 0.64 28.49
C ARG A 135 -0.36 -0.75 28.02
N GLU A 136 -1.51 -1.19 28.47
CA GLU A 136 -2.06 -2.49 28.19
C GLU A 136 -2.60 -2.56 26.75
N ILE A 137 -2.10 -3.50 25.95
CA ILE A 137 -2.62 -3.77 24.62
C ILE A 137 -3.94 -4.52 24.74
N LYS A 138 -4.94 -4.06 23.99
CA LYS A 138 -6.31 -4.61 24.02
C LYS A 138 -6.68 -5.18 22.66
N CYS A 139 -7.23 -6.39 22.63
CA CYS A 139 -7.60 -7.12 21.45
C CYS A 139 -8.92 -7.86 21.64
N ALA A 140 -9.33 -8.65 20.64
CA ALA A 140 -10.54 -9.46 20.74
C ALA A 140 -10.49 -10.43 21.93
N SER A 141 -9.33 -11.04 22.19
CA SER A 141 -9.15 -11.94 23.34
C SER A 141 -7.75 -11.83 23.91
N THR A 142 -7.58 -12.31 25.13
CA THR A 142 -6.27 -12.39 25.78
C THR A 142 -5.36 -13.36 25.03
N MET A 143 -4.13 -12.90 24.74
CA MET A 143 -3.04 -13.69 24.18
C MET A 143 -1.83 -13.55 25.10
N THR A 144 -1.32 -14.67 25.59
CA THR A 144 -0.10 -14.72 26.40
C THR A 144 1.14 -14.71 25.50
N GLU A 145 2.32 -14.50 26.09
CA GLU A 145 3.57 -14.48 25.35
C GLU A 145 3.83 -15.81 24.60
N GLU A 146 3.44 -16.95 25.19
CA GLU A 146 3.60 -18.28 24.59
C GLU A 146 2.67 -18.53 23.40
N GLU A 147 1.56 -17.79 23.30
CA GLU A 147 0.60 -17.91 22.21
C GLU A 147 0.91 -16.98 21.02
N LEU A 148 1.86 -16.06 21.19
CA LEU A 148 2.21 -15.10 20.14
C LEU A 148 3.02 -15.75 19.01
N PRO A 149 2.86 -15.28 17.77
CA PRO A 149 3.57 -15.86 16.62
C PRO A 149 5.05 -15.50 16.55
N GLY A 150 5.53 -14.63 17.42
CA GLY A 150 6.93 -14.21 17.45
C GLY A 150 7.17 -12.83 18.05
N PRO A 151 8.43 -12.35 18.04
CA PRO A 151 8.85 -11.16 18.77
C PRO A 151 8.29 -9.82 18.25
N ASP A 152 7.63 -9.85 17.11
CA ASP A 152 6.98 -8.66 16.53
C ASP A 152 5.58 -8.41 17.13
N PHE A 153 5.15 -9.21 18.09
CA PHE A 153 3.85 -9.12 18.72
C PHE A 153 3.97 -8.95 20.22
N LEU A 154 2.99 -8.29 20.80
CA LEU A 154 2.90 -8.06 22.26
C LEU A 154 1.73 -8.82 22.83
N PRO A 155 1.86 -9.32 24.07
CA PRO A 155 0.74 -9.84 24.84
C PRO A 155 -0.39 -8.82 24.92
N CYS A 156 -1.61 -9.29 24.87
CA CYS A 156 -2.79 -8.44 24.91
C CYS A 156 -3.88 -9.04 25.79
N ARG A 157 -4.73 -8.17 26.29
CA ARG A 157 -5.91 -8.49 27.07
C ARG A 157 -7.17 -8.42 26.21
N GLU A 158 -8.16 -9.21 26.58
CA GLU A 158 -9.51 -9.12 26.03
C GLU A 158 -10.15 -7.76 26.36
N MET A 159 -10.75 -7.14 25.34
CA MET A 159 -11.54 -5.92 25.50
C MET A 159 -12.89 -6.22 26.16
N THR A 160 -13.34 -5.35 27.05
CA THR A 160 -14.74 -5.33 27.49
C THR A 160 -15.65 -4.82 26.35
N ILE A 161 -16.96 -5.02 26.49
CA ILE A 161 -17.93 -4.48 25.51
C ILE A 161 -17.85 -2.94 25.47
N ASP A 162 -17.74 -2.27 26.60
CA ASP A 162 -17.62 -0.81 26.66
C ASP A 162 -16.36 -0.32 25.92
N GLU A 163 -15.22 -1.02 26.08
CA GLU A 163 -13.99 -0.71 25.35
C GLU A 163 -14.11 -0.95 23.83
N ILE A 164 -14.91 -1.93 23.41
CA ILE A 164 -15.23 -2.13 21.99
C ILE A 164 -16.04 -0.95 21.45
N GLU A 165 -17.03 -0.45 22.22
CA GLU A 165 -17.81 0.73 21.85
C GLU A 165 -16.94 1.99 21.76
N GLU A 166 -16.02 2.20 22.70
CA GLU A 166 -15.04 3.29 22.66
C GLU A 166 -14.16 3.20 21.40
N GLN A 167 -13.71 2.01 21.02
CA GLN A 167 -12.94 1.83 19.82
C GLN A 167 -13.76 2.15 18.56
N ILE A 168 -15.01 1.70 18.48
CA ILE A 168 -15.90 2.05 17.33
C ILE A 168 -16.04 3.57 17.22
N ASP A 169 -16.17 4.29 18.32
CA ASP A 169 -16.23 5.75 18.37
C ASP A 169 -14.95 6.40 17.81
N LEU A 170 -13.76 5.88 18.15
CA LEU A 170 -12.48 6.38 17.65
C LEU A 170 -12.38 6.21 16.12
N TRP A 171 -12.80 5.08 15.57
CA TRP A 171 -12.85 4.86 14.11
C TRP A 171 -13.80 5.85 13.42
N GLY A 172 -14.97 6.08 13.99
CA GLY A 172 -15.92 7.07 13.49
C GLY A 172 -15.37 8.49 13.54
N SER A 173 -14.73 8.87 14.65
CA SER A 173 -14.10 10.18 14.83
C SER A 173 -12.97 10.45 13.83
N ALA A 174 -12.14 9.43 13.56
CA ALA A 174 -11.09 9.53 12.55
C ALA A 174 -11.67 9.72 11.13
N ALA A 175 -12.77 9.00 10.80
CA ALA A 175 -13.46 9.16 9.52
C ALA A 175 -14.07 10.56 9.36
N GLU A 176 -14.67 11.12 10.42
CA GLU A 176 -15.19 12.50 10.43
C GLU A 176 -14.08 13.53 10.17
N ARG A 177 -12.90 13.37 10.82
CA ARG A 177 -11.75 14.23 10.56
C ARG A 177 -11.27 14.12 9.11
N ALA A 178 -11.23 12.91 8.55
CA ALA A 178 -10.85 12.72 7.15
C ALA A 178 -11.84 13.42 6.20
N TYR A 179 -13.14 13.29 6.45
CA TYR A 179 -14.16 14.00 5.69
C TYR A 179 -13.95 15.54 5.76
N ARG A 180 -13.72 16.09 6.95
CA ARG A 180 -13.42 17.51 7.18
C ARG A 180 -12.10 17.96 6.53
N ALA A 181 -11.12 17.05 6.42
CA ALA A 181 -9.86 17.28 5.72
C ALA A 181 -9.99 17.16 4.19
N GLY A 182 -11.18 16.90 3.66
CA GLY A 182 -11.46 16.86 2.23
C GLY A 182 -11.09 15.55 1.54
N PHE A 183 -10.87 14.45 2.27
CA PHE A 183 -10.78 13.14 1.66
C PHE A 183 -12.11 12.75 1.02
N ASP A 184 -12.04 11.97 -0.08
CA ASP A 184 -13.24 11.43 -0.75
C ASP A 184 -13.69 10.11 -0.11
N ALA A 185 -12.79 9.44 0.62
CA ALA A 185 -13.04 8.14 1.23
C ALA A 185 -12.11 7.87 2.42
N CYS A 186 -12.43 6.81 3.18
CA CYS A 186 -11.46 6.16 4.07
C CYS A 186 -11.42 4.65 3.84
N GLU A 187 -10.25 4.05 4.12
CA GLU A 187 -10.04 2.60 4.15
C GLU A 187 -9.88 2.12 5.59
N ILE A 188 -10.81 1.30 6.06
CA ILE A 188 -10.71 0.66 7.39
C ILE A 188 -9.85 -0.59 7.25
N ASN A 189 -8.66 -0.58 7.84
CA ASN A 189 -7.71 -1.70 7.74
C ASN A 189 -7.87 -2.68 8.91
N HIS A 190 -8.62 -3.75 8.67
CA HIS A 190 -8.74 -4.89 9.57
C HIS A 190 -8.04 -6.14 9.01
N ALA A 191 -6.83 -5.95 8.50
CA ALA A 191 -5.95 -7.03 8.03
C ALA A 191 -4.67 -7.12 8.87
N THR A 192 -3.81 -8.09 8.58
CA THR A 192 -2.42 -8.17 9.09
C THR A 192 -2.29 -8.21 10.61
N ALA A 193 -3.09 -9.00 11.31
CA ALA A 193 -3.06 -9.10 12.78
C ALA A 193 -3.19 -7.75 13.53
N HIS A 194 -3.70 -6.71 12.86
CA HIS A 194 -4.10 -5.48 13.54
C HIS A 194 -5.26 -5.72 14.49
N GLN A 195 -5.53 -4.78 15.40
CA GLN A 195 -6.60 -4.91 16.39
C GLN A 195 -7.91 -5.41 15.77
N GLY A 196 -8.36 -4.79 14.67
CA GLY A 196 -9.59 -5.19 14.00
C GLY A 196 -9.55 -6.60 13.41
N ASN A 197 -8.39 -7.06 12.89
CA ASN A 197 -8.25 -8.43 12.42
C ASN A 197 -8.35 -9.45 13.56
N THR A 198 -8.01 -9.06 14.79
CA THR A 198 -8.12 -9.98 15.93
C THR A 198 -9.57 -10.42 16.17
N PHE A 199 -10.58 -9.63 15.78
CA PHE A 199 -11.99 -10.03 15.83
C PHE A 199 -12.39 -10.95 14.67
N LEU A 200 -11.85 -10.74 13.47
CA LEU A 200 -12.14 -11.56 12.29
C LEU A 200 -11.49 -12.94 12.36
N SER A 201 -10.29 -13.02 12.92
CA SER A 201 -9.45 -14.22 12.92
C SER A 201 -9.78 -15.17 14.05
N ARG A 202 -9.99 -16.46 13.71
CA ARG A 202 -10.16 -17.50 14.73
C ARG A 202 -8.87 -17.79 15.52
N ILE A 203 -7.72 -17.39 15.01
CA ILE A 203 -6.45 -17.53 15.73
C ILE A 203 -6.48 -16.65 16.97
N TRP A 204 -6.92 -15.41 16.82
CA TRP A 204 -6.92 -14.37 17.85
C TRP A 204 -8.21 -14.33 18.67
N ASN A 205 -9.36 -14.61 18.04
CA ASN A 205 -10.67 -14.47 18.67
C ASN A 205 -11.09 -15.76 19.39
N LYS A 206 -11.12 -15.72 20.72
CA LYS A 206 -11.56 -16.82 21.61
C LYS A 206 -12.84 -16.44 22.38
N ARG A 207 -13.44 -15.25 22.07
CA ARG A 207 -14.65 -14.75 22.75
C ARG A 207 -15.84 -15.67 22.54
N THR A 208 -16.73 -15.65 23.51
CA THR A 208 -18.00 -16.40 23.46
C THR A 208 -19.25 -15.52 23.40
N ASP A 209 -19.06 -14.20 23.44
CA ASP A 209 -20.12 -13.21 23.30
C ASP A 209 -20.47 -12.89 21.83
N GLU A 210 -21.21 -11.81 21.61
CA GLU A 210 -21.66 -11.36 20.30
C GLU A 210 -20.54 -10.84 19.36
N TYR A 211 -19.30 -10.69 19.86
CA TYR A 211 -18.09 -10.37 19.08
C TYR A 211 -17.19 -11.59 18.90
N GLY A 212 -17.64 -12.78 19.28
CA GLY A 212 -16.85 -14.01 19.27
C GLY A 212 -16.78 -14.68 17.89
N ALA A 213 -15.98 -15.77 17.82
CA ALA A 213 -15.68 -16.45 16.56
C ALA A 213 -16.67 -17.58 16.18
N GLN A 214 -17.84 -17.66 16.82
CA GLN A 214 -18.80 -18.76 16.66
C GLN A 214 -19.49 -18.77 15.30
N ASN A 215 -19.64 -17.64 14.66
CA ASN A 215 -20.27 -17.47 13.35
C ASN A 215 -19.76 -16.23 12.64
N TYR A 216 -20.06 -16.08 11.35
CA TYR A 216 -19.58 -14.98 10.53
C TYR A 216 -20.20 -13.62 10.92
N GLU A 217 -21.42 -13.60 11.43
CA GLU A 217 -22.07 -12.38 11.90
C GLU A 217 -21.28 -11.77 13.06
N ASN A 218 -20.94 -12.57 14.06
CA ASN A 218 -20.18 -12.14 15.22
C ASN A 218 -18.75 -11.73 14.86
N ARG A 219 -18.05 -12.55 14.02
CA ARG A 219 -16.69 -12.25 13.57
C ARG A 219 -16.58 -10.91 12.83
N THR A 220 -17.58 -10.57 12.03
CA THR A 220 -17.59 -9.33 11.24
C THR A 220 -18.21 -8.14 11.95
N ARG A 221 -18.84 -8.33 13.12
CA ARG A 221 -19.59 -7.31 13.85
C ARG A 221 -18.75 -6.06 14.12
N PHE A 222 -17.55 -6.21 14.67
CA PHE A 222 -16.68 -5.08 14.98
C PHE A 222 -16.36 -4.26 13.71
N LEU A 223 -15.91 -4.92 12.63
CA LEU A 223 -15.62 -4.23 11.36
C LEU A 223 -16.85 -3.53 10.78
N ARG A 224 -17.98 -4.22 10.74
CA ARG A 224 -19.24 -3.65 10.21
C ARG A 224 -19.67 -2.43 11.01
N ARG A 225 -19.61 -2.49 12.32
CA ARG A 225 -19.93 -1.35 13.19
C ARG A 225 -18.98 -0.17 13.02
N CYS A 226 -17.68 -0.40 12.81
CA CYS A 226 -16.74 0.67 12.47
C CYS A 226 -17.12 1.33 11.13
N VAL A 227 -17.52 0.55 10.11
CA VAL A 227 -17.99 1.09 8.83
C VAL A 227 -19.28 1.89 9.00
N GLU A 228 -20.25 1.38 9.73
CA GLU A 228 -21.54 2.03 10.00
C GLU A 228 -21.35 3.37 10.74
N GLU A 229 -20.49 3.38 11.78
CA GLU A 229 -20.21 4.60 12.54
C GLU A 229 -19.43 5.63 11.70
N ALA A 230 -18.49 5.18 10.85
CA ALA A 230 -17.82 6.06 9.92
C ALA A 230 -18.80 6.71 8.93
N LYS A 231 -19.69 5.94 8.33
CA LYS A 231 -20.73 6.45 7.42
C LYS A 231 -21.73 7.39 8.09
N LYS A 232 -22.07 7.14 9.34
CA LYS A 232 -22.97 7.99 10.13
C LYS A 232 -22.40 9.39 10.36
N ARG A 233 -21.06 9.51 10.51
CA ARG A 233 -20.36 10.77 10.82
C ARG A 233 -19.86 11.53 9.59
N THR A 234 -19.88 10.90 8.42
CA THR A 234 -19.44 11.50 7.16
C THR A 234 -20.64 11.86 6.27
N GLY A 235 -20.37 12.56 5.17
CA GLY A 235 -21.44 12.91 4.20
C GLY A 235 -21.78 11.76 3.25
N PRO A 236 -22.92 11.84 2.56
CA PRO A 236 -23.36 10.80 1.63
C PRO A 236 -22.48 10.63 0.40
N GLU A 237 -21.62 11.59 0.12
CA GLU A 237 -20.63 11.57 -0.96
C GLU A 237 -19.30 10.90 -0.55
N PHE A 238 -19.13 10.55 0.73
CA PHE A 238 -17.91 9.94 1.26
C PHE A 238 -18.01 8.41 1.22
N ALA A 239 -16.97 7.74 0.67
CA ALA A 239 -16.96 6.29 0.62
C ALA A 239 -16.20 5.69 1.81
N VAL A 240 -16.71 4.57 2.35
CA VAL A 240 -16.02 3.79 3.37
C VAL A 240 -15.74 2.40 2.82
N HIS A 241 -14.49 2.14 2.45
CA HIS A 241 -14.04 0.83 2.00
C HIS A 241 -13.16 0.15 3.04
N VAL A 242 -12.90 -1.15 2.87
CA VAL A 242 -12.19 -1.94 3.86
C VAL A 242 -11.00 -2.68 3.25
N LEU A 243 -9.96 -2.90 4.06
CA LEU A 243 -8.91 -3.88 3.78
C LEU A 243 -9.05 -5.03 4.78
N MET A 244 -9.22 -6.27 4.27
CA MET A 244 -9.35 -7.45 5.10
C MET A 244 -8.55 -8.64 4.55
N ASN A 245 -8.25 -9.60 5.41
CA ASN A 245 -7.70 -10.87 4.99
C ASN A 245 -8.80 -11.74 4.38
N ALA A 246 -8.61 -12.19 3.13
CA ALA A 246 -9.49 -13.17 2.50
C ALA A 246 -9.21 -14.59 3.03
N ALA A 247 -7.96 -14.85 3.43
CA ALA A 247 -7.53 -16.11 4.02
C ALA A 247 -6.32 -15.89 4.91
N GLU A 248 -6.14 -16.80 5.88
CA GLU A 248 -4.97 -16.88 6.74
C GLU A 248 -4.30 -18.24 6.57
N TYR A 249 -2.99 -18.32 6.78
CA TYR A 249 -2.19 -19.52 6.52
C TYR A 249 -1.22 -19.81 7.67
N ASN A 250 -0.66 -21.02 7.69
CA ASN A 250 0.36 -21.48 8.67
C ASN A 250 -0.13 -21.56 10.11
N HIS A 251 -1.43 -21.84 10.32
CA HIS A 251 -1.96 -22.08 11.64
C HIS A 251 -3.19 -22.99 11.57
N PRO A 252 -3.40 -23.95 12.49
CA PRO A 252 -4.54 -24.88 12.44
C PRO A 252 -5.91 -24.20 12.61
N ARG A 253 -5.94 -23.01 13.20
CA ARG A 253 -7.17 -22.19 13.35
C ARG A 253 -7.25 -21.06 12.31
N ALA A 254 -6.42 -21.09 11.26
CA ALA A 254 -6.42 -20.07 10.22
C ALA A 254 -7.81 -19.98 9.55
N THR A 255 -8.18 -18.76 9.18
CA THR A 255 -9.37 -18.47 8.39
C THR A 255 -9.16 -19.01 6.98
N THR A 256 -10.00 -19.94 6.53
CA THR A 256 -9.96 -20.45 5.15
C THR A 256 -10.47 -19.43 4.14
N LEU A 257 -10.14 -19.60 2.86
CA LEU A 257 -10.64 -18.73 1.80
C LEU A 257 -12.17 -18.74 1.71
N GLU A 258 -12.79 -19.90 1.93
CA GLU A 258 -14.26 -20.04 1.98
C GLU A 258 -14.86 -19.18 3.11
N GLU A 259 -14.30 -19.25 4.31
CA GLU A 259 -14.73 -18.44 5.46
C GLU A 259 -14.52 -16.94 5.21
N GLY A 260 -13.37 -16.58 4.65
CA GLY A 260 -13.07 -15.18 4.31
C GLY A 260 -14.03 -14.62 3.26
N ALA A 261 -14.41 -15.41 2.28
CA ALA A 261 -15.38 -15.03 1.26
C ALA A 261 -16.80 -14.85 1.85
N GLU A 262 -17.22 -15.69 2.79
CA GLU A 262 -18.49 -15.52 3.52
C GLU A 262 -18.47 -14.27 4.42
N MET A 263 -17.35 -14.00 5.10
CA MET A 263 -17.20 -12.76 5.87
C MET A 263 -17.21 -11.52 4.95
N ALA A 264 -16.53 -11.55 3.82
CA ALA A 264 -16.53 -10.47 2.85
C ALA A 264 -17.95 -10.17 2.32
N LYS A 265 -18.78 -11.19 2.13
CA LYS A 265 -20.19 -11.03 1.77
C LYS A 265 -20.97 -10.25 2.84
N ARG A 266 -20.73 -10.52 4.13
CA ARG A 266 -21.36 -9.76 5.23
C ARG A 266 -20.86 -8.32 5.30
N VAL A 267 -19.57 -8.12 5.11
CA VAL A 267 -18.97 -6.78 5.10
C VAL A 267 -19.49 -5.96 3.93
N ALA A 268 -19.75 -6.58 2.78
CA ALA A 268 -20.31 -5.93 1.60
C ALA A 268 -21.72 -5.37 1.79
N GLU A 269 -22.44 -5.74 2.85
CA GLU A 269 -23.76 -5.19 3.17
C GLU A 269 -23.66 -3.73 3.66
N VAL A 270 -22.50 -3.32 4.18
CA VAL A 270 -22.29 -1.98 4.76
C VAL A 270 -21.18 -1.18 4.09
N ALA A 271 -20.13 -1.84 3.57
CA ALA A 271 -18.98 -1.20 2.94
C ALA A 271 -19.24 -0.79 1.48
N ASP A 272 -18.42 0.14 0.95
CA ASP A 272 -18.47 0.63 -0.42
C ASP A 272 -17.44 -0.03 -1.36
N GLY A 273 -16.53 -0.82 -0.81
CA GLY A 273 -15.53 -1.57 -1.55
C GLY A 273 -14.67 -2.44 -0.63
N ILE A 274 -14.04 -3.45 -1.20
CA ILE A 274 -13.19 -4.37 -0.44
C ILE A 274 -11.84 -4.53 -1.14
N ASN A 275 -10.78 -4.19 -0.42
CA ASN A 275 -9.40 -4.52 -0.75
C ASN A 275 -9.04 -5.81 -0.01
N VAL A 276 -8.52 -6.82 -0.71
CA VAL A 276 -8.24 -8.11 -0.08
C VAL A 276 -6.78 -8.50 -0.18
N ARG A 277 -6.35 -9.28 0.81
CA ARG A 277 -5.03 -9.92 0.86
C ARG A 277 -5.10 -11.28 1.51
N GLY A 278 -4.04 -12.06 1.39
CA GLY A 278 -3.79 -13.23 2.22
C GLY A 278 -2.81 -12.89 3.34
N GLU A 279 -2.95 -13.54 4.48
CA GLU A 279 -2.09 -13.33 5.63
C GLU A 279 -1.41 -14.64 6.04
N ARG A 280 -0.12 -14.57 6.29
CA ARG A 280 0.66 -15.68 6.83
C ARG A 280 0.94 -15.43 8.30
N TYR A 281 0.42 -16.29 9.18
CA TYR A 281 0.61 -16.15 10.61
C TYR A 281 2.09 -16.19 10.99
N GLY A 282 2.51 -15.22 11.77
CA GLY A 282 3.92 -15.10 12.21
C GLY A 282 4.87 -14.42 11.20
N HIS A 283 4.40 -13.97 10.05
CA HIS A 283 5.25 -13.31 9.05
C HIS A 283 4.94 -11.82 8.90
N ARG A 284 6.00 -11.01 8.89
CA ARG A 284 5.89 -9.58 8.58
C ARG A 284 5.40 -9.37 7.15
N GLY A 285 4.42 -8.50 6.99
CA GLY A 285 4.01 -8.02 5.69
C GLY A 285 3.23 -9.00 4.82
N GLY A 286 2.74 -10.11 5.38
CA GLY A 286 1.92 -11.07 4.65
C GLY A 286 2.66 -11.75 3.50
N LEU A 287 1.94 -12.10 2.44
CA LEU A 287 2.49 -12.81 1.27
C LEU A 287 3.11 -11.83 0.26
N LEU A 288 4.19 -11.14 0.64
CA LEU A 288 4.98 -10.35 -0.30
C LEU A 288 5.77 -11.27 -1.20
N GLN A 289 5.37 -11.39 -2.45
CA GLN A 289 6.06 -12.18 -3.46
C GLN A 289 7.04 -11.28 -4.23
N PRO A 290 8.36 -11.58 -4.21
CA PRO A 290 9.31 -10.93 -5.11
C PRO A 290 9.04 -11.33 -6.56
N ASP A 291 9.57 -10.60 -7.52
CA ASP A 291 9.48 -10.96 -8.93
C ASP A 291 10.30 -12.24 -9.22
N ARG A 292 9.87 -12.99 -10.25
CA ARG A 292 10.49 -14.24 -10.67
C ARG A 292 11.99 -14.12 -10.96
N LEU A 293 12.45 -12.96 -11.38
CA LEU A 293 13.87 -12.67 -11.61
C LEU A 293 14.77 -12.95 -10.40
N PHE A 294 14.28 -12.68 -9.19
CA PHE A 294 15.03 -12.90 -7.96
C PHE A 294 14.69 -14.23 -7.30
N TYR A 295 13.49 -14.74 -7.58
CA TYR A 295 12.93 -15.95 -7.01
C TYR A 295 12.17 -16.71 -8.11
N PRO A 296 12.88 -17.46 -8.96
CA PRO A 296 12.26 -18.15 -10.10
C PRO A 296 11.27 -19.22 -9.67
N GLU A 297 11.50 -19.84 -8.53
CA GLU A 297 10.63 -20.85 -7.95
C GLU A 297 9.59 -20.23 -7.02
N PRO A 298 8.39 -20.82 -6.89
CA PRO A 298 7.46 -20.41 -5.86
C PRO A 298 8.06 -20.65 -4.47
N PRO A 299 7.70 -19.83 -3.44
CA PRO A 299 8.03 -20.16 -2.06
C PRO A 299 7.55 -21.58 -1.69
N HIS A 300 8.35 -22.34 -0.95
CA HIS A 300 8.03 -23.71 -0.55
C HIS A 300 6.68 -23.86 0.16
N ASP A 301 6.23 -22.80 0.78
CA ASP A 301 5.03 -22.70 1.58
C ASP A 301 4.00 -21.76 0.94
N LEU A 302 4.03 -21.58 -0.40
CA LEU A 302 3.01 -20.84 -1.12
C LEU A 302 1.66 -21.56 -0.96
N PRO A 303 0.63 -20.88 -0.42
CA PRO A 303 -0.69 -21.48 -0.29
C PRO A 303 -1.31 -21.81 -1.66
N GLU A 304 -2.11 -22.88 -1.72
CA GLU A 304 -2.80 -23.34 -2.93
C GLU A 304 -3.77 -22.29 -3.52
N ASP A 305 -4.27 -21.40 -2.67
CA ASP A 305 -5.14 -20.29 -3.08
C ASP A 305 -4.41 -19.20 -3.92
N PHE A 306 -3.09 -19.31 -4.09
CA PHE A 306 -2.30 -18.36 -4.85
C PHE A 306 -1.87 -18.89 -6.21
N ASP A 307 -2.05 -18.09 -7.26
CA ASP A 307 -1.58 -18.40 -8.59
C ASP A 307 -0.12 -18.00 -8.81
N TRP A 308 0.75 -18.98 -9.04
CA TRP A 308 2.17 -18.72 -9.39
C TRP A 308 2.46 -18.86 -10.88
N SER A 309 1.48 -19.20 -11.72
CA SER A 309 1.66 -19.48 -13.17
C SER A 309 2.38 -18.37 -13.93
N ARG A 310 2.29 -17.12 -13.41
CA ARG A 310 2.93 -15.92 -13.98
C ARG A 310 4.09 -15.40 -13.10
N GLY A 311 4.80 -16.29 -12.40
CA GLY A 311 5.85 -15.91 -11.44
C GLY A 311 5.31 -15.05 -10.31
N GLY A 312 4.05 -15.28 -9.89
CA GLY A 312 3.35 -14.59 -8.82
C GLY A 312 2.81 -13.20 -9.18
N LYS A 313 2.91 -12.74 -10.44
CA LYS A 313 2.15 -11.57 -10.91
C LYS A 313 0.66 -11.94 -10.95
N GLY A 314 -0.17 -11.16 -10.27
CA GLY A 314 -1.60 -11.45 -10.12
C GLY A 314 -1.90 -12.59 -9.14
N GLY A 315 -0.90 -13.09 -8.40
CA GLY A 315 -1.01 -14.29 -7.58
C GLY A 315 -2.14 -14.29 -6.53
N ALA A 316 -2.59 -13.13 -6.07
CA ALA A 316 -3.71 -13.02 -5.13
C ALA A 316 -5.07 -12.77 -5.80
N VAL A 317 -5.16 -12.78 -7.13
CA VAL A 317 -6.43 -12.59 -7.84
C VAL A 317 -7.45 -13.69 -7.52
N PRO A 318 -7.07 -14.97 -7.37
CA PRO A 318 -8.02 -16.02 -6.97
C PRO A 318 -8.77 -15.72 -5.67
N LEU A 319 -8.16 -14.98 -4.73
CA LEU A 319 -8.84 -14.54 -3.49
C LEU A 319 -10.01 -13.58 -3.79
N VAL A 320 -9.84 -12.70 -4.76
CA VAL A 320 -10.91 -11.78 -5.22
C VAL A 320 -12.01 -12.56 -5.93
N GLU A 321 -11.64 -13.49 -6.80
CA GLU A 321 -12.59 -14.33 -7.54
C GLU A 321 -13.47 -15.16 -6.61
N ALA A 322 -12.90 -15.73 -5.54
CA ALA A 322 -13.65 -16.47 -4.52
C ALA A 322 -14.69 -15.59 -3.82
N ILE A 323 -14.35 -14.36 -3.47
CA ILE A 323 -15.27 -13.39 -2.86
C ILE A 323 -16.38 -13.01 -3.85
N LYS A 324 -16.02 -12.71 -5.10
CA LYS A 324 -17.02 -12.35 -6.13
C LYS A 324 -17.96 -13.53 -6.44
N ALA A 325 -17.49 -14.76 -6.38
CA ALA A 325 -18.29 -15.98 -6.55
C ALA A 325 -19.41 -16.11 -5.47
N LYS A 326 -19.24 -15.49 -4.28
CA LYS A 326 -20.29 -15.38 -3.24
C LYS A 326 -21.38 -14.36 -3.56
N GLY A 327 -21.31 -13.71 -4.71
CA GLY A 327 -22.31 -12.74 -5.17
C GLY A 327 -22.13 -11.35 -4.58
N VAL A 328 -20.96 -11.00 -4.09
CA VAL A 328 -20.58 -9.64 -3.66
C VAL A 328 -20.74 -8.68 -4.85
N LYS A 329 -21.47 -7.56 -4.65
CA LYS A 329 -21.83 -6.60 -5.71
C LYS A 329 -21.03 -5.31 -5.66
N ILE A 330 -20.44 -4.98 -4.50
CA ILE A 330 -19.55 -3.83 -4.39
C ILE A 330 -18.18 -4.16 -5.02
N PRO A 331 -17.39 -3.14 -5.41
CA PRO A 331 -16.06 -3.36 -5.98
C PRO A 331 -15.13 -4.16 -5.06
N VAL A 332 -14.45 -5.15 -5.64
CA VAL A 332 -13.41 -5.94 -4.94
C VAL A 332 -12.11 -5.88 -5.74
N TRP A 333 -11.00 -5.63 -5.06
CA TRP A 333 -9.67 -5.55 -5.66
C TRP A 333 -8.56 -6.08 -4.75
N THR A 334 -7.38 -6.22 -5.31
CA THR A 334 -6.15 -6.57 -4.60
C THR A 334 -4.93 -5.91 -5.23
N ALA A 335 -3.82 -5.89 -4.52
CA ALA A 335 -2.52 -5.44 -5.00
C ALA A 335 -1.50 -6.58 -4.96
N CYS A 336 -1.24 -7.21 -6.11
CA CYS A 336 -0.36 -8.36 -6.23
C CYS A 336 0.54 -8.30 -7.48
N ARG A 337 1.37 -7.28 -7.57
CA ARG A 337 2.32 -7.06 -8.69
C ARG A 337 1.65 -6.95 -10.08
N LEU A 338 0.42 -6.46 -10.10
CA LEU A 338 -0.29 -6.17 -11.34
C LEU A 338 0.45 -5.08 -12.14
N ASP A 339 0.39 -5.20 -13.45
CA ASP A 339 0.81 -4.20 -14.42
C ASP A 339 -0.39 -3.82 -15.32
N PRO A 340 -0.27 -2.83 -16.22
CA PRO A 340 -1.39 -2.41 -17.06
C PRO A 340 -1.98 -3.53 -17.93
N GLU A 341 -1.14 -4.43 -18.44
CA GLU A 341 -1.55 -5.54 -19.32
C GLU A 341 -2.38 -6.56 -18.54
N LEU A 342 -1.86 -7.04 -17.40
CA LEU A 342 -2.58 -7.95 -16.52
C LEU A 342 -3.82 -7.30 -15.90
N GLY A 343 -3.72 -6.02 -15.53
CA GLY A 343 -4.86 -5.26 -15.02
C GLY A 343 -6.00 -5.21 -16.03
N GLU A 344 -5.70 -4.87 -17.28
CA GLU A 344 -6.68 -4.86 -18.37
C GLU A 344 -7.30 -6.25 -18.58
N GLU A 345 -6.47 -7.32 -18.58
CA GLU A 345 -6.94 -8.69 -18.75
C GLU A 345 -7.93 -9.09 -17.64
N TYR A 346 -7.58 -8.89 -16.37
CA TYR A 346 -8.44 -9.26 -15.25
C TYR A 346 -9.71 -8.40 -15.13
N LEU A 347 -9.64 -7.11 -15.51
CA LEU A 347 -10.82 -6.26 -15.62
C LEU A 347 -11.78 -6.74 -16.71
N ARG A 348 -11.25 -7.15 -17.89
CA ARG A 348 -12.07 -7.73 -18.97
C ARG A 348 -12.74 -9.03 -18.58
N LYS A 349 -12.05 -9.88 -17.81
CA LYS A 349 -12.60 -11.12 -17.27
C LYS A 349 -13.62 -10.91 -16.16
N GLY A 350 -13.66 -9.71 -15.56
CA GLY A 350 -14.46 -9.44 -14.39
C GLY A 350 -13.89 -10.03 -13.10
N SER A 351 -12.64 -10.53 -13.12
CA SER A 351 -11.95 -11.04 -11.93
C SER A 351 -11.65 -9.93 -10.92
N LEU A 352 -11.37 -8.71 -11.38
CA LEU A 352 -11.15 -7.52 -10.59
C LEU A 352 -12.11 -6.40 -11.00
N ASP A 353 -12.43 -5.50 -10.09
CA ASP A 353 -13.16 -4.25 -10.38
C ASP A 353 -12.21 -3.05 -10.47
N PHE A 354 -11.08 -3.12 -9.75
CA PHE A 354 -9.98 -2.16 -9.78
C PHE A 354 -8.64 -2.87 -9.71
N VAL A 355 -7.58 -2.18 -10.12
CA VAL A 355 -6.20 -2.70 -10.17
C VAL A 355 -5.36 -2.00 -9.11
N GLY A 356 -5.05 -2.70 -8.02
CA GLY A 356 -4.19 -2.21 -6.96
C GLY A 356 -2.72 -2.22 -7.36
N MET A 357 -2.06 -1.07 -7.29
CA MET A 357 -0.63 -0.93 -7.55
C MET A 357 0.05 -0.17 -6.41
N THR A 358 1.20 -0.63 -5.96
CA THR A 358 2.05 0.07 -5.00
C THR A 358 3.45 0.25 -5.55
N ARG A 359 4.27 -0.80 -5.53
CA ARG A 359 5.70 -0.75 -5.90
C ARG A 359 5.94 -0.31 -7.35
N ARG A 360 5.02 -0.59 -8.28
CA ARG A 360 5.07 -0.11 -9.66
C ARG A 360 5.05 1.43 -9.70
N LEU A 361 4.16 2.04 -8.93
CA LEU A 361 4.00 3.49 -8.83
C LEU A 361 5.13 4.16 -8.01
N LEU A 362 5.76 3.43 -7.07
CA LEU A 362 7.00 3.90 -6.42
C LEU A 362 8.17 3.95 -7.40
N ALA A 363 8.25 2.97 -8.28
CA ALA A 363 9.29 2.90 -9.31
C ALA A 363 9.07 3.96 -10.40
N ASP A 364 7.83 4.11 -10.86
CA ASP A 364 7.45 5.12 -11.84
C ASP A 364 6.08 5.74 -11.52
N PRO A 365 6.02 6.95 -10.97
CA PRO A 365 4.76 7.63 -10.72
C PRO A 365 4.02 8.05 -12.00
N GLU A 366 4.70 8.13 -13.17
CA GLU A 366 4.08 8.44 -14.46
C GLU A 366 3.49 7.21 -15.17
N LEU A 367 3.66 6.01 -14.62
CA LEU A 367 3.18 4.78 -15.24
C LEU A 367 1.74 4.87 -15.77
N PRO A 368 0.75 5.43 -15.03
CA PRO A 368 -0.62 5.51 -15.56
C PRO A 368 -0.74 6.37 -16.82
N ASN A 369 -0.08 7.54 -16.88
CA ASN A 369 -0.10 8.40 -18.05
C ASN A 369 0.60 7.75 -19.23
N GLN A 370 1.79 7.15 -19.02
CA GLN A 370 2.54 6.44 -20.05
C GLN A 370 1.75 5.25 -20.60
N ALA A 371 1.13 4.45 -19.73
CA ALA A 371 0.28 3.34 -20.14
C ALA A 371 -0.95 3.82 -20.95
N LYS A 372 -1.60 4.91 -20.52
CA LYS A 372 -2.73 5.51 -21.24
C LYS A 372 -2.36 5.93 -22.67
N GLU A 373 -1.15 6.43 -22.85
CA GLU A 373 -0.62 6.90 -24.11
C GLU A 373 0.01 5.77 -24.96
N GLY A 374 0.11 4.56 -24.43
CA GLY A 374 0.72 3.40 -25.11
C GLY A 374 2.25 3.40 -25.10
N ARG A 375 2.89 4.24 -24.27
CA ARG A 375 4.35 4.38 -24.15
C ARG A 375 4.91 3.46 -23.06
N LEU A 376 4.74 2.14 -23.23
CA LEU A 376 5.16 1.15 -22.22
C LEU A 376 6.67 1.04 -22.09
N GLU A 377 7.42 1.34 -23.14
CA GLU A 377 8.88 1.39 -23.18
C GLU A 377 9.48 2.50 -22.31
N ASP A 378 8.72 3.56 -22.05
CA ASP A 378 9.15 4.67 -21.18
C ASP A 378 8.98 4.34 -19.68
N ILE A 379 8.26 3.26 -19.33
CA ILE A 379 7.96 2.91 -17.95
C ILE A 379 9.18 2.32 -17.24
N ARG A 380 9.51 2.90 -16.10
CA ARG A 380 10.50 2.36 -15.18
C ARG A 380 9.90 1.23 -14.36
N TRP A 381 10.07 -0.01 -14.80
CA TRP A 381 9.46 -1.15 -14.16
C TRP A 381 10.07 -1.48 -12.78
N CYS A 382 9.20 -1.76 -11.81
CA CYS A 382 9.64 -2.28 -10.50
C CYS A 382 10.22 -3.69 -10.66
N HIS A 383 11.47 -3.89 -10.24
CA HIS A 383 12.18 -5.19 -10.34
C HIS A 383 11.90 -6.13 -9.18
N GLY A 384 11.02 -5.80 -8.24
CA GLY A 384 10.70 -6.68 -7.10
C GLY A 384 11.85 -6.85 -6.09
N CYS A 385 12.86 -5.98 -6.09
CA CYS A 385 14.05 -6.07 -5.24
C CYS A 385 13.80 -5.88 -3.73
N LEU A 386 12.58 -5.52 -3.33
CA LEU A 386 12.12 -5.31 -1.96
C LEU A 386 12.92 -4.28 -1.13
N HIS A 387 13.79 -3.47 -1.76
CA HIS A 387 14.56 -2.44 -1.06
C HIS A 387 13.66 -1.44 -0.31
N CYS A 388 12.56 -1.01 -0.92
CA CYS A 388 11.56 -0.15 -0.28
C CYS A 388 10.97 -0.78 1.00
N PHE A 389 10.79 -2.10 0.99
CA PHE A 389 10.32 -2.85 2.16
C PHE A 389 11.41 -2.98 3.23
N ASP A 390 12.67 -3.22 2.83
CA ASP A 390 13.81 -3.27 3.74
C ASP A 390 14.03 -1.91 4.44
N MET A 391 13.90 -0.79 3.72
CA MET A 391 13.97 0.55 4.32
C MET A 391 12.92 0.73 5.42
N ARG A 392 11.68 0.33 5.15
CA ARG A 392 10.61 0.36 6.14
C ARG A 392 10.91 -0.52 7.36
N ASN A 393 11.40 -1.74 7.15
CA ASN A 393 11.78 -2.66 8.24
C ASN A 393 12.92 -2.13 9.10
N ARG A 394 13.79 -1.31 8.53
CA ARG A 394 14.86 -0.61 9.24
C ARG A 394 14.43 0.71 9.85
N ASN A 395 13.14 1.02 9.83
CA ASN A 395 12.59 2.28 10.29
C ASN A 395 13.19 3.51 9.59
N LYS A 396 13.52 3.37 8.31
CA LYS A 396 14.06 4.45 7.46
C LYS A 396 12.99 4.98 6.53
N ARG A 397 13.21 6.19 6.03
CA ARG A 397 12.38 6.77 4.97
C ARG A 397 12.37 5.89 3.75
N LEU A 398 11.21 5.80 3.10
CA LEU A 398 11.01 4.99 1.91
C LEU A 398 11.94 5.46 0.78
N GLU A 399 12.64 4.51 0.15
CA GLU A 399 13.51 4.74 -1.00
C GLU A 399 13.27 3.66 -2.07
N CYS A 400 13.59 3.99 -3.31
CA CYS A 400 13.57 3.04 -4.42
C CYS A 400 14.92 3.01 -5.12
N ARG A 401 15.46 1.82 -5.40
CA ARG A 401 16.77 1.67 -6.07
C ARG A 401 16.75 2.15 -7.51
N ILE A 402 15.59 2.12 -8.16
CA ILE A 402 15.44 2.49 -9.57
C ILE A 402 14.76 3.85 -9.78
N ASN A 403 14.19 4.44 -8.72
CA ASN A 403 13.63 5.79 -8.75
C ASN A 403 14.35 6.69 -7.74
N PRO A 404 15.39 7.39 -8.14
CA PRO A 404 16.16 8.24 -7.23
C PRO A 404 15.38 9.47 -6.76
N THR A 405 14.26 9.82 -7.41
CA THR A 405 13.45 11.00 -7.06
C THR A 405 12.42 10.72 -5.98
N LEU A 406 12.19 9.45 -5.63
CA LEU A 406 11.19 9.05 -4.63
C LEU A 406 11.50 9.66 -3.26
N GLY A 407 10.55 10.46 -2.72
CA GLY A 407 10.68 11.19 -1.46
C GLY A 407 11.61 12.41 -1.53
N ARG A 408 12.04 12.79 -2.75
CA ARG A 408 12.93 13.92 -3.03
C ARG A 408 12.31 14.89 -4.04
N GLU A 409 10.99 14.86 -4.19
CA GLU A 409 10.23 15.63 -5.19
C GLU A 409 10.41 17.14 -5.04
N LEU A 410 10.66 17.61 -3.82
CA LEU A 410 10.90 19.03 -3.51
C LEU A 410 12.34 19.49 -3.75
N LEU A 411 13.30 18.57 -3.80
CA LEU A 411 14.71 18.94 -3.93
C LEU A 411 15.01 19.43 -5.36
N PRO A 412 15.57 20.64 -5.54
CA PRO A 412 15.80 21.22 -6.87
C PRO A 412 16.66 20.35 -7.78
N GLU A 413 17.63 19.62 -7.23
CA GLU A 413 18.52 18.72 -7.96
C GLU A 413 17.81 17.49 -8.54
N PHE A 414 16.64 17.10 -7.99
CA PHE A 414 15.82 16.00 -8.49
C PHE A 414 14.67 16.47 -9.39
N GLN A 415 14.49 17.78 -9.54
CA GLN A 415 13.51 18.36 -10.46
C GLN A 415 14.15 18.57 -11.83
N THR A 416 13.61 17.88 -12.86
CA THR A 416 14.05 18.08 -14.23
C THR A 416 13.53 19.44 -14.75
N ARG A 417 14.32 20.51 -14.58
CA ARG A 417 14.03 21.84 -15.10
C ARG A 417 14.80 22.05 -16.39
N MET A 418 14.20 22.78 -17.35
CA MET A 418 14.90 23.20 -18.56
C MET A 418 16.13 24.03 -18.18
N ALA A 419 17.24 23.82 -18.87
CA ALA A 419 18.45 24.59 -18.62
C ALA A 419 18.26 26.05 -19.09
N GLU A 420 18.62 27.01 -18.24
CA GLU A 420 18.57 28.45 -18.60
C GLU A 420 19.45 28.78 -19.79
N LYS A 421 20.57 28.09 -19.90
CA LYS A 421 21.50 28.19 -21.06
C LYS A 421 21.72 26.82 -21.66
N LYS A 422 21.48 26.67 -22.96
CA LYS A 422 21.84 25.44 -23.67
C LYS A 422 23.36 25.33 -23.72
N LYS A 423 23.90 24.22 -23.26
CA LYS A 423 25.31 23.85 -23.26
C LYS A 423 25.49 22.58 -24.09
N LYS A 424 26.66 22.41 -24.69
CA LYS A 424 27.07 21.09 -25.19
C LYS A 424 27.60 20.28 -24.02
N VAL A 425 27.02 19.12 -23.80
CA VAL A 425 27.38 18.20 -22.71
C VAL A 425 28.02 16.96 -23.29
N ILE A 426 29.22 16.67 -22.84
CA ILE A 426 29.91 15.44 -23.18
C ILE A 426 29.90 14.53 -21.95
N VAL A 427 29.39 13.32 -22.13
CA VAL A 427 29.36 12.27 -21.13
C VAL A 427 30.33 11.16 -21.57
N ILE A 428 31.25 10.77 -20.72
CA ILE A 428 32.22 9.71 -20.99
C ILE A 428 31.90 8.51 -20.11
N GLY A 429 31.59 7.38 -20.75
CA GLY A 429 31.23 6.12 -20.11
C GLY A 429 29.76 5.78 -20.23
N GLY A 430 29.44 4.62 -20.82
CA GLY A 430 28.11 4.10 -21.10
C GLY A 430 27.54 3.21 -19.99
N GLY A 431 28.06 3.30 -18.77
CA GLY A 431 27.46 2.63 -17.60
C GLY A 431 26.21 3.34 -17.08
N PRO A 432 25.52 2.81 -16.04
CA PRO A 432 24.29 3.38 -15.51
C PRO A 432 24.36 4.86 -15.19
N ALA A 433 25.44 5.32 -14.57
CA ALA A 433 25.65 6.74 -14.23
C ALA A 433 25.73 7.63 -15.48
N GLY A 434 26.50 7.19 -16.50
CA GLY A 434 26.62 7.96 -17.75
C GLY A 434 25.34 7.99 -18.55
N MET A 435 24.65 6.87 -18.66
CA MET A 435 23.34 6.81 -19.33
C MET A 435 22.31 7.74 -18.65
N GLU A 436 22.20 7.71 -17.32
CA GLU A 436 21.28 8.59 -16.59
C GLU A 436 21.69 10.06 -16.72
N THR A 437 22.98 10.37 -16.71
CA THR A 437 23.48 11.74 -16.94
C THR A 437 23.10 12.24 -18.33
N ALA A 438 23.30 11.43 -19.37
CA ALA A 438 22.94 11.77 -20.75
C ALA A 438 21.42 11.98 -20.89
N ARG A 439 20.62 11.07 -20.32
CA ARG A 439 19.16 11.14 -20.31
C ARG A 439 18.64 12.42 -19.64
N VAL A 440 19.17 12.75 -18.46
CA VAL A 440 18.78 13.96 -17.72
C VAL A 440 19.23 15.21 -18.46
N ALA A 441 20.44 15.23 -19.04
CA ALA A 441 20.92 16.34 -19.84
C ALA A 441 19.99 16.60 -21.04
N ALA A 442 19.64 15.56 -21.79
CA ALA A 442 18.70 15.65 -22.92
C ALA A 442 17.33 16.20 -22.48
N LYS A 443 16.76 15.71 -21.39
CA LYS A 443 15.48 16.23 -20.84
C LYS A 443 15.55 17.68 -20.41
N ARG A 444 16.72 18.19 -20.06
CA ARG A 444 16.94 19.61 -19.71
C ARG A 444 17.21 20.51 -20.90
N GLY A 445 17.29 19.96 -22.14
CA GLY A 445 17.44 20.70 -23.38
C GLY A 445 18.85 20.93 -23.93
N PRO A 446 19.97 20.64 -23.21
CA PRO A 446 21.30 20.61 -23.81
C PRO A 446 21.47 19.56 -24.89
N GLU A 447 22.32 19.84 -25.88
CA GLU A 447 22.85 18.81 -26.80
C GLU A 447 23.84 17.94 -26.01
N GLY A 448 23.57 16.62 -25.95
CA GLY A 448 24.42 15.65 -25.24
C GLY A 448 25.06 14.67 -26.19
N THR A 449 26.36 14.40 -26.01
CA THR A 449 27.07 13.32 -26.70
C THR A 449 27.59 12.35 -25.64
N LEU A 450 27.20 11.07 -25.76
CA LEU A 450 27.68 9.99 -24.88
C LEU A 450 28.74 9.19 -25.61
N TYR A 451 29.96 9.18 -25.08
CA TYR A 451 31.05 8.36 -25.56
C TYR A 451 31.18 7.09 -24.78
N VAL A 452 31.24 5.98 -25.43
CA VAL A 452 31.43 4.64 -24.81
C VAL A 452 32.59 3.92 -25.49
N ASN A 453 33.34 3.14 -24.73
CA ASN A 453 34.44 2.32 -25.20
C ASN A 453 33.99 0.91 -25.66
N ALA A 454 32.80 0.48 -25.24
CA ALA A 454 32.21 -0.81 -25.58
C ALA A 454 31.22 -0.64 -26.76
N GLU A 455 30.94 -1.72 -27.47
CA GLU A 455 29.95 -1.76 -28.55
C GLU A 455 28.49 -1.67 -28.05
N PHE A 456 28.30 -1.73 -26.71
CA PHE A 456 26.99 -1.69 -26.06
C PHE A 456 26.98 -0.76 -24.85
N LEU A 457 25.79 -0.28 -24.50
CA LEU A 457 25.55 0.46 -23.28
C LEU A 457 25.35 -0.50 -22.09
N GLY A 458 25.47 0.01 -20.86
CA GLY A 458 25.22 -0.73 -19.63
C GLY A 458 26.45 -0.97 -18.74
N GLY A 459 27.66 -0.82 -19.27
CA GLY A 459 28.91 -1.00 -18.51
C GLY A 459 29.01 -2.41 -17.91
N LEU A 460 29.00 -2.56 -16.59
CA LEU A 460 29.06 -3.86 -15.91
C LEU A 460 27.70 -4.57 -15.77
N LEU A 461 26.59 -3.98 -16.19
CA LEU A 461 25.27 -4.62 -16.07
C LEU A 461 25.21 -5.96 -16.81
N PRO A 462 25.72 -6.11 -18.05
CA PRO A 462 25.76 -7.40 -18.75
C PRO A 462 26.49 -8.49 -17.96
N VAL A 463 27.63 -8.14 -17.36
CA VAL A 463 28.42 -9.06 -16.53
C VAL A 463 27.66 -9.46 -15.27
N ALA A 464 27.02 -8.50 -14.60
CA ALA A 464 26.22 -8.77 -13.42
C ALA A 464 25.02 -9.69 -13.71
N ALA A 465 24.41 -9.56 -14.91
CA ALA A 465 23.33 -10.44 -15.35
C ALA A 465 23.80 -11.88 -15.55
N CYS A 466 24.92 -12.09 -16.24
CA CYS A 466 25.48 -13.42 -16.43
C CYS A 466 25.79 -14.11 -15.10
N VAL A 467 26.35 -13.37 -14.13
CA VAL A 467 26.67 -13.93 -12.79
C VAL A 467 25.41 -14.33 -12.00
N LYS A 468 24.30 -13.66 -12.24
CA LYS A 468 23.03 -13.88 -11.52
C LYS A 468 22.03 -14.74 -12.31
N GLU A 469 22.42 -15.27 -13.46
CA GLU A 469 21.52 -15.98 -14.39
C GLU A 469 20.23 -15.18 -14.69
N LEU A 470 20.36 -13.86 -14.73
CA LEU A 470 19.23 -12.97 -14.96
C LEU A 470 18.88 -12.98 -16.44
N GLU A 471 17.62 -13.16 -16.77
CA GLU A 471 17.14 -13.14 -18.15
C GLU A 471 17.42 -11.80 -18.85
N SER A 472 17.70 -11.83 -20.13
CA SER A 472 18.04 -10.66 -20.98
C SER A 472 16.97 -9.55 -20.96
N ALA A 473 15.72 -9.88 -20.61
CA ALA A 473 14.61 -8.91 -20.46
C ALA A 473 14.85 -7.85 -19.36
N VAL A 474 15.70 -8.13 -18.36
CA VAL A 474 16.07 -7.13 -17.34
C VAL A 474 16.95 -6.04 -17.93
N PHE A 475 17.73 -6.39 -18.96
CA PHE A 475 18.62 -5.46 -19.64
C PHE A 475 17.88 -4.46 -20.52
N SER A 476 16.85 -4.88 -21.25
CA SER A 476 16.07 -3.99 -22.09
C SER A 476 15.37 -2.90 -21.27
N GLY A 477 14.87 -3.22 -20.07
CA GLY A 477 14.25 -2.25 -19.17
C GLY A 477 15.21 -1.29 -18.42
N CYS A 478 16.52 -1.60 -18.38
CA CYS A 478 17.53 -0.74 -17.75
C CYS A 478 18.29 0.15 -18.76
N VAL A 479 18.20 -0.13 -20.04
CA VAL A 479 19.04 0.46 -21.10
C VAL A 479 18.23 1.35 -22.08
N CYS A 480 16.90 1.31 -22.00
CA CYS A 480 16.01 2.17 -22.83
C CYS A 480 15.70 3.52 -22.21
#